data_174f499f12fb8712c52af7e037a40d58
#
_entry.id   174f499f12fb8712c52af7e037a40d58
#
_cell.length_a   1.000
_cell.length_b   1.000
_cell.length_c   1.000
_cell.angle_alpha   90.00
_cell.angle_beta   90.00
_cell.angle_gamma   90.00
#
_symmetry.space_group_name_H-M   'P 1'
#
loop_
_entity.id
_entity.type
_entity.pdbx_description
1 polymer ?
#
loop_
_entity_poly.entity_id
_entity_poly.type
_entity_poly.pdbx_seq_one_letter_code
_entity_poly.pdbx_strand_id
1 'polypeptide(L)'
;LGDVYKRQGQYTLPPNRNVRFIYLSTPSGYLPKTEQTIPLFYQKLNPAKQDIYDFELVRNPQNEINHLFLVQADAQVTSEDDVKAYAKYLQDMKEYIRPYMGKKEVFGIDCGDIVGDTPSLYPSYIDTVSSLEIPIYRAIGNHDMTYGGRTFEYSYRTFESYFGPIYYSLNKGNAHYICLLYTSP
;
A
#
# COMPACT_ATOMS: atom_id res chain seq x y z
N LEU A 1 -8.31 20.39 -1.81
CA LEU A 1 -9.09 19.30 -1.24
C LEU A 1 -10.52 19.77 -1.13
N GLY A 2 -11.38 19.39 -2.05
CA GLY A 2 -12.80 19.71 -2.01
C GLY A 2 -13.59 18.44 -1.74
N ASP A 3 -14.06 18.26 -0.51
CA ASP A 3 -15.07 17.26 -0.21
C ASP A 3 -16.41 17.73 -0.75
N VAL A 4 -16.84 17.12 -1.84
CA VAL A 4 -18.23 17.28 -2.29
C VAL A 4 -18.93 15.95 -2.03
N TYR A 5 -19.57 15.83 -0.87
CA TYR A 5 -20.48 14.72 -0.58
C TYR A 5 -21.68 14.79 -1.50
N LYS A 6 -21.77 13.87 -2.46
CA LYS A 6 -23.01 13.61 -3.19
C LYS A 6 -23.62 12.31 -2.66
N ARG A 7 -24.94 12.30 -2.51
CA ARG A 7 -25.75 11.22 -1.90
C ARG A 7 -25.66 9.83 -2.54
N GLN A 8 -24.74 9.60 -3.50
CA GLN A 8 -24.63 8.34 -4.25
C GLN A 8 -23.20 7.85 -4.43
N GLY A 9 -22.25 8.31 -3.61
CA GLY A 9 -20.85 7.90 -3.76
C GLY A 9 -20.13 8.47 -4.98
N GLN A 10 -20.74 9.42 -5.69
CA GLN A 10 -20.12 10.11 -6.81
C GLN A 10 -19.58 11.46 -6.37
N TYR A 11 -18.38 11.79 -6.83
CA TYR A 11 -17.77 13.09 -6.61
C TYR A 11 -17.01 13.54 -7.85
N THR A 12 -16.87 14.85 -8.01
CA THR A 12 -16.11 15.46 -9.10
C THR A 12 -14.93 16.20 -8.50
N LEU A 13 -13.74 15.88 -8.97
CA LEU A 13 -12.52 16.58 -8.57
C LEU A 13 -12.14 17.58 -9.67
N PRO A 14 -11.64 18.78 -9.30
CA PRO A 14 -11.13 19.72 -10.27
C PRO A 14 -9.89 19.12 -10.96
N PRO A 15 -9.70 19.36 -12.26
CA PRO A 15 -8.54 18.87 -12.98
C PRO A 15 -7.26 19.48 -12.40
N ASN A 16 -6.27 18.64 -12.12
CA ASN A 16 -4.95 19.05 -11.67
C ASN A 16 -3.89 18.25 -12.43
N ARG A 17 -3.12 18.93 -13.27
CA ARG A 17 -2.10 18.30 -14.13
C ARG A 17 -0.91 17.71 -13.36
N ASN A 18 -0.73 18.11 -12.11
CA ASN A 18 0.39 17.66 -11.27
C ASN A 18 0.02 16.43 -10.43
N VAL A 19 -1.25 16.02 -10.44
CA VAL A 19 -1.72 14.84 -9.68
C VAL A 19 -1.57 13.61 -10.55
N ARG A 20 -0.95 12.57 -10.01
CA ARG A 20 -0.71 11.30 -10.72
C ARG A 20 -1.66 10.19 -10.29
N PHE A 21 -2.19 10.28 -9.09
CA PHE A 21 -3.08 9.28 -8.51
C PHE A 21 -4.37 9.92 -8.02
N ILE A 22 -5.44 9.17 -8.14
CA ILE A 22 -6.63 9.34 -7.33
C ILE A 22 -6.66 8.19 -6.34
N TYR A 23 -6.94 8.47 -5.08
CA TYR A 23 -7.04 7.44 -4.06
C TYR A 23 -8.21 7.70 -3.12
N LEU A 24 -8.69 6.62 -2.52
CA LEU A 24 -9.76 6.62 -1.55
C LEU A 24 -9.19 6.35 -0.16
N SER A 25 -9.44 7.23 0.78
CA SER A 25 -9.25 6.89 2.19
C SER A 25 -10.30 5.85 2.57
N THR A 26 -9.90 4.58 2.59
CA THR A 26 -10.82 3.47 2.78
C THR A 26 -11.57 3.64 4.11
N PRO A 27 -12.91 3.71 4.10
CA PRO A 27 -13.69 3.86 5.32
C PRO A 27 -13.68 2.56 6.13
N SER A 28 -13.80 2.69 7.45
CA SER A 28 -14.00 1.54 8.34
C SER A 28 -15.23 0.72 7.92
N GLY A 29 -15.13 -0.59 8.03
CA GLY A 29 -16.15 -1.54 7.61
C GLY A 29 -16.08 -1.94 6.14
N TYR A 30 -15.07 -1.46 5.41
CA TYR A 30 -14.87 -1.80 4.00
C TYR A 30 -13.42 -2.16 3.69
N LEU A 31 -13.26 -3.02 2.68
CA LEU A 31 -11.98 -3.47 2.15
C LEU A 31 -11.87 -3.07 0.68
N PRO A 32 -10.74 -2.52 0.25
CA PRO A 32 -10.43 -2.41 -1.17
C PRO A 32 -10.09 -3.81 -1.72
N LYS A 33 -10.27 -4.00 -3.01
CA LYS A 33 -9.69 -5.16 -3.70
C LYS A 33 -8.20 -5.23 -3.39
N THR A 34 -7.67 -6.44 -3.20
CA THR A 34 -6.25 -6.67 -2.93
C THR A 34 -5.67 -7.62 -3.98
N GLU A 35 -4.56 -7.26 -4.58
CA GLU A 35 -3.81 -8.09 -5.51
C GLU A 35 -2.39 -8.29 -4.96
N GLN A 36 -1.95 -9.53 -4.82
CA GLN A 36 -0.61 -9.85 -4.30
C GLN A 36 -0.23 -9.06 -3.04
N THR A 37 -1.12 -8.98 -2.06
CA THR A 37 -0.98 -8.17 -0.85
C THR A 37 -1.07 -6.65 -1.05
N ILE A 38 -1.20 -6.15 -2.26
CA ILE A 38 -1.32 -4.71 -2.55
C ILE A 38 -2.80 -4.31 -2.53
N PRO A 39 -3.25 -3.51 -1.55
CA PRO A 39 -4.63 -3.02 -1.52
C PRO A 39 -4.83 -1.92 -2.57
N LEU A 40 -5.81 -2.11 -3.45
CA LEU A 40 -6.10 -1.21 -4.58
C LEU A 40 -7.06 -0.08 -4.17
N PHE A 41 -6.64 0.73 -3.21
CA PHE A 41 -7.36 1.93 -2.79
C PHE A 41 -7.03 3.15 -3.66
N TYR A 42 -6.23 2.99 -4.71
CA TYR A 42 -5.78 4.04 -5.61
C TYR A 42 -5.88 3.61 -7.07
N GLN A 43 -5.91 4.61 -7.96
CA GLN A 43 -5.78 4.42 -9.39
C GLN A 43 -4.84 5.48 -9.96
N LYS A 44 -4.04 5.10 -10.94
CA LYS A 44 -3.18 6.04 -11.65
C LYS A 44 -4.01 6.85 -12.63
N LEU A 45 -3.92 8.17 -12.53
CA LEU A 45 -4.63 9.06 -13.42
C LEU A 45 -4.10 8.99 -14.85
N ASN A 46 -5.01 8.83 -15.79
CA ASN A 46 -4.73 8.91 -17.22
C ASN A 46 -5.85 9.68 -17.95
N PRO A 47 -5.89 11.01 -17.80
CA PRO A 47 -6.98 11.83 -18.37
C PRO A 47 -7.13 11.74 -19.88
N ALA A 48 -6.09 11.26 -20.59
CA ALA A 48 -6.17 11.02 -22.03
C ALA A 48 -6.97 9.77 -22.40
N LYS A 49 -7.21 8.87 -21.44
CA LYS A 49 -7.88 7.58 -21.69
C LYS A 49 -9.21 7.42 -20.94
N GLN A 50 -9.37 8.08 -19.78
CA GLN A 50 -10.58 7.93 -18.96
C GLN A 50 -10.83 9.17 -18.09
N ASP A 51 -12.11 9.47 -17.89
CA ASP A 51 -12.60 10.57 -17.04
C ASP A 51 -13.26 10.05 -15.76
N ILE A 52 -13.57 8.76 -15.69
CA ILE A 52 -14.26 8.12 -14.58
C ILE A 52 -13.33 7.08 -13.94
N TYR A 53 -13.24 7.15 -12.62
CA TYR A 53 -12.39 6.28 -11.79
C TYR A 53 -13.27 5.67 -10.68
N ASP A 54 -13.69 4.42 -10.87
CA ASP A 54 -14.53 3.72 -9.93
C ASP A 54 -13.69 2.90 -8.95
N PHE A 55 -14.03 2.98 -7.66
CA PHE A 55 -13.43 2.17 -6.61
C PHE A 55 -14.42 1.10 -6.17
N GLU A 56 -13.99 -0.15 -6.26
CA GLU A 56 -14.74 -1.28 -5.74
C GLU A 56 -14.35 -1.52 -4.27
N LEU A 57 -15.33 -1.42 -3.38
CA LEU A 57 -15.18 -1.73 -1.97
C LEU A 57 -16.09 -2.89 -1.58
N VAL A 58 -15.53 -3.85 -0.88
CA VAL A 58 -16.28 -4.97 -0.31
C VAL A 58 -16.51 -4.72 1.18
N ARG A 59 -17.70 -5.04 1.66
CA ARG A 59 -17.96 -4.95 3.10
C ARG A 59 -17.04 -5.91 3.86
N ASN A 60 -16.33 -5.39 4.87
CA ASN A 60 -15.48 -6.21 5.69
C ASN A 60 -16.35 -7.14 6.59
N PRO A 61 -16.23 -8.46 6.45
CA PRO A 61 -16.97 -9.40 7.30
C PRO A 61 -16.37 -9.52 8.70
N GLN A 62 -15.17 -9.00 8.94
CA GLN A 62 -14.44 -9.14 10.19
C GLN A 62 -14.67 -7.93 11.12
N ASN A 63 -14.48 -8.16 12.42
CA ASN A 63 -14.51 -7.07 13.38
C ASN A 63 -13.22 -6.26 13.28
N GLU A 64 -13.33 -4.99 12.89
CA GLU A 64 -12.21 -4.06 12.79
C GLU A 64 -11.86 -3.34 14.10
N ILE A 65 -12.70 -3.38 15.12
CA ILE A 65 -12.43 -2.69 16.41
C ILE A 65 -11.23 -3.32 17.10
N ASN A 66 -11.14 -4.66 17.04
CA ASN A 66 -10.04 -5.44 17.59
C ASN A 66 -9.19 -6.05 16.46
N HIS A 67 -8.77 -5.23 15.50
CA HIS A 67 -7.90 -5.68 14.42
C HIS A 67 -6.48 -6.01 14.90
N LEU A 68 -5.81 -6.84 14.15
CA LEU A 68 -4.39 -7.14 14.30
C LEU A 68 -3.65 -6.58 13.08
N PHE A 69 -2.53 -5.91 13.31
CA PHE A 69 -1.65 -5.55 12.21
C PHE A 69 -0.21 -5.92 12.51
N LEU A 70 0.44 -6.43 11.47
CA LEU A 70 1.88 -6.69 11.48
C LEU A 70 2.59 -5.42 11.03
N VAL A 71 3.63 -5.02 11.74
CA VAL A 71 4.48 -3.91 11.33
C VAL A 71 5.87 -4.46 11.03
N GLN A 72 6.39 -4.13 9.88
CA GLN A 72 7.77 -4.38 9.51
C GLN A 72 8.41 -3.11 8.97
N ALA A 73 9.72 -3.04 9.01
CA ALA A 73 10.55 -2.03 8.41
C ALA A 73 11.87 -2.68 7.99
N ASP A 74 12.57 -2.04 7.08
CA ASP A 74 13.96 -2.37 6.78
C ASP A 74 14.21 -3.83 6.39
N ALA A 75 13.33 -4.40 5.56
CA ALA A 75 13.58 -5.72 4.97
C ALA A 75 14.84 -5.69 4.10
N GLN A 76 15.11 -4.57 3.44
CA GLN A 76 16.32 -4.19 2.70
C GLN A 76 16.92 -5.32 1.86
N VAL A 77 16.10 -6.07 1.14
CA VAL A 77 16.58 -7.14 0.29
C VAL A 77 17.46 -6.56 -0.83
N THR A 78 18.68 -7.07 -0.98
CA THR A 78 19.68 -6.64 -1.97
C THR A 78 19.96 -7.69 -3.03
N SER A 79 19.50 -8.91 -2.80
CA SER A 79 19.72 -10.07 -3.67
C SER A 79 18.54 -11.04 -3.62
N GLU A 80 18.48 -11.96 -4.59
CA GLU A 80 17.50 -13.06 -4.57
C GLU A 80 17.73 -14.02 -3.38
N ASP A 81 18.93 -14.09 -2.83
CA ASP A 81 19.20 -14.91 -1.65
C ASP A 81 18.62 -14.23 -0.38
N ASP A 82 18.63 -12.90 -0.30
CA ASP A 82 17.95 -12.17 0.76
C ASP A 82 16.43 -12.38 0.68
N VAL A 83 15.86 -12.37 -0.53
CA VAL A 83 14.43 -12.67 -0.74
C VAL A 83 14.08 -14.08 -0.26
N LYS A 84 14.93 -15.08 -0.53
CA LYS A 84 14.75 -16.45 0.00
C LYS A 84 14.88 -16.52 1.53
N ALA A 85 15.80 -15.76 2.11
CA ALA A 85 15.94 -15.65 3.56
C ALA A 85 14.70 -15.01 4.19
N TYR A 86 14.19 -13.94 3.57
CA TYR A 86 12.97 -13.28 3.97
C TYR A 86 11.75 -14.21 3.90
N ALA A 87 11.67 -15.10 2.90
CA ALA A 87 10.61 -16.09 2.81
C ALA A 87 10.50 -16.99 4.06
N LYS A 88 11.61 -17.32 4.69
CA LYS A 88 11.62 -18.11 5.94
C LYS A 88 11.03 -17.32 7.10
N TYR A 89 11.38 -16.05 7.20
CA TYR A 89 10.81 -15.15 8.21
C TYR A 89 9.27 -15.01 8.04
N LEU A 90 8.81 -14.92 6.79
CA LEU A 90 7.37 -14.85 6.50
C LEU A 90 6.60 -16.11 6.93
N GLN A 91 7.23 -17.28 6.96
CA GLN A 91 6.58 -18.49 7.45
C GLN A 91 6.24 -18.37 8.94
N ASP A 92 7.16 -17.85 9.75
CA ASP A 92 6.91 -17.61 11.17
C ASP A 92 5.80 -16.59 11.39
N MET A 93 5.80 -15.51 10.58
CA MET A 93 4.72 -14.51 10.60
C MET A 93 3.38 -15.13 10.23
N LYS A 94 3.33 -15.95 9.20
CA LYS A 94 2.11 -16.65 8.74
C LYS A 94 1.56 -17.58 9.82
N GLU A 95 2.43 -18.29 10.52
CA GLU A 95 2.04 -19.14 11.65
C GLU A 95 1.50 -18.32 12.81
N TYR A 96 2.11 -17.18 13.11
CA TYR A 96 1.65 -16.27 14.15
C TYR A 96 0.26 -15.72 13.90
N ILE A 97 -0.05 -15.30 12.65
CA ILE A 97 -1.36 -14.71 12.33
C ILE A 97 -2.46 -15.75 12.11
N ARG A 98 -2.12 -16.99 11.77
CA ARG A 98 -3.08 -18.05 11.45
C ARG A 98 -4.25 -18.19 12.45
N PRO A 99 -4.05 -18.13 13.78
CA PRO A 99 -5.15 -18.24 14.74
C PRO A 99 -6.16 -17.09 14.68
N TYR A 100 -5.80 -15.96 14.09
CA TYR A 100 -6.61 -14.74 14.00
C TYR A 100 -7.34 -14.61 12.68
N MET A 101 -6.86 -15.30 11.63
CA MET A 101 -7.47 -15.27 10.30
C MET A 101 -8.93 -15.72 10.35
N GLY A 102 -9.81 -14.95 9.70
CA GLY A 102 -11.26 -15.20 9.70
C GLY A 102 -11.99 -14.82 11.00
N LYS A 103 -11.28 -14.43 12.06
CA LYS A 103 -11.87 -14.02 13.36
C LYS A 103 -11.80 -12.53 13.61
N LYS A 104 -10.81 -11.87 13.08
CA LYS A 104 -10.62 -10.42 13.12
C LYS A 104 -9.93 -9.94 11.85
N GLU A 105 -10.03 -8.66 11.60
CA GLU A 105 -9.25 -8.03 10.53
C GLU A 105 -7.76 -8.17 10.80
N VAL A 106 -7.03 -8.69 9.81
CA VAL A 106 -5.57 -8.79 9.85
C VAL A 106 -5.00 -8.11 8.61
N PHE A 107 -4.05 -7.20 8.79
CA PHE A 107 -3.35 -6.52 7.71
C PHE A 107 -1.89 -6.25 8.09
N GLY A 108 -1.09 -5.84 7.11
CA GLY A 108 0.31 -5.46 7.32
C GLY A 108 0.54 -3.98 7.10
N ILE A 109 1.56 -3.45 7.74
CA ILE A 109 2.15 -2.14 7.49
C ILE A 109 3.65 -2.36 7.27
N ASP A 110 4.14 -1.91 6.12
CA ASP A 110 5.55 -1.91 5.78
C ASP A 110 6.05 -0.46 5.79
N CYS A 111 6.96 -0.16 6.70
CA CYS A 111 7.41 1.19 6.97
C CYS A 111 8.53 1.68 6.03
N GLY A 112 8.82 0.92 4.97
CA GLY A 112 9.80 1.29 3.97
C GLY A 112 11.13 0.56 4.09
N ASP A 113 12.07 0.96 3.24
CA ASP A 113 13.33 0.27 3.00
C ASP A 113 13.10 -1.22 2.68
N ILE A 114 12.19 -1.44 1.75
CA ILE A 114 11.79 -2.77 1.29
C ILE A 114 12.98 -3.44 0.56
N VAL A 115 13.65 -2.66 -0.28
CA VAL A 115 14.85 -3.08 -1.01
C VAL A 115 16.04 -2.21 -0.59
N GLY A 116 17.25 -2.76 -0.70
CA GLY A 116 18.47 -2.02 -0.47
C GLY A 116 19.03 -1.45 -1.80
N ASP A 117 18.47 -0.33 -2.26
CA ASP A 117 18.85 0.36 -3.51
C ASP A 117 18.69 -0.49 -4.79
N THR A 118 17.91 -1.58 -4.72
CA THR A 118 17.76 -2.54 -5.82
C THR A 118 16.27 -2.74 -6.20
N PRO A 119 15.60 -1.75 -6.79
CA PRO A 119 14.17 -1.82 -7.11
C PRO A 119 13.77 -2.94 -8.08
N SER A 120 14.73 -3.52 -8.80
CA SER A 120 14.50 -4.70 -9.65
C SER A 120 14.07 -5.94 -8.86
N LEU A 121 14.25 -5.96 -7.55
CA LEU A 121 13.79 -7.03 -6.66
C LEU A 121 12.33 -6.89 -6.21
N TYR A 122 11.65 -5.78 -6.49
CA TYR A 122 10.23 -5.65 -6.12
C TYR A 122 9.34 -6.80 -6.61
N PRO A 123 9.46 -7.30 -7.85
CA PRO A 123 8.64 -8.44 -8.28
C PRO A 123 8.87 -9.68 -7.41
N SER A 124 10.10 -10.09 -7.17
CA SER A 124 10.44 -11.26 -6.34
C SER A 124 10.00 -11.05 -4.88
N TYR A 125 10.17 -9.84 -4.34
CA TYR A 125 9.67 -9.49 -3.01
C TYR A 125 8.14 -9.60 -2.92
N ILE A 126 7.40 -9.02 -3.89
CA ILE A 126 5.94 -9.06 -3.93
C ILE A 126 5.42 -10.49 -4.00
N ASP A 127 6.00 -11.31 -4.87
CA ASP A 127 5.62 -12.72 -4.99
C ASP A 127 5.84 -13.46 -3.67
N THR A 128 6.97 -13.21 -3.02
CA THR A 128 7.32 -13.86 -1.74
C THR A 128 6.39 -13.43 -0.61
N VAL A 129 6.17 -12.13 -0.45
CA VAL A 129 5.31 -11.62 0.64
C VAL A 129 3.83 -11.93 0.42
N SER A 130 3.43 -12.26 -0.81
CA SER A 130 2.06 -12.69 -1.14
C SER A 130 1.64 -13.96 -0.43
N SER A 131 2.61 -14.74 0.06
CA SER A 131 2.36 -15.92 0.89
C SER A 131 1.65 -15.63 2.20
N LEU A 132 1.67 -14.39 2.71
CA LEU A 132 0.94 -13.98 3.91
C LEU A 132 -0.57 -13.90 3.71
N GLU A 133 -1.05 -13.73 2.45
CA GLU A 133 -2.49 -13.67 2.10
C GLU A 133 -3.28 -12.57 2.85
N ILE A 134 -2.61 -11.48 3.25
CA ILE A 134 -3.21 -10.31 3.89
C ILE A 134 -2.89 -9.04 3.08
N PRO A 135 -3.74 -8.00 3.14
CA PRO A 135 -3.38 -6.72 2.57
C PRO A 135 -2.23 -6.07 3.35
N ILE A 136 -1.25 -5.52 2.65
CA ILE A 136 -0.10 -4.83 3.24
C ILE A 136 -0.02 -3.41 2.68
N TYR A 137 -0.13 -2.43 3.55
CA TYR A 137 0.02 -1.01 3.24
C TYR A 137 1.49 -0.63 3.37
N ARG A 138 2.03 0.07 2.37
CA ARG A 138 3.48 0.31 2.29
C ARG A 138 3.81 1.80 2.29
N ALA A 139 4.76 2.17 3.12
CA ALA A 139 5.47 3.44 3.04
C ALA A 139 6.74 3.27 2.20
N ILE A 140 7.24 4.36 1.65
CA ILE A 140 8.53 4.37 0.97
C ILE A 140 9.63 4.72 1.97
N GLY A 141 10.76 4.00 1.92
CA GLY A 141 11.97 4.36 2.61
C GLY A 141 12.99 5.03 1.69
N ASN A 142 14.12 5.44 2.24
CA ASN A 142 15.17 6.08 1.44
C ASN A 142 15.88 5.11 0.49
N HIS A 143 16.01 3.82 0.85
CA HIS A 143 16.59 2.79 -0.02
C HIS A 143 15.61 2.30 -1.11
N ASP A 144 14.33 2.63 -1.01
CA ASP A 144 13.35 2.38 -2.07
C ASP A 144 13.40 3.44 -3.19
N MET A 145 14.17 4.49 -3.00
CA MET A 145 14.28 5.58 -3.95
C MET A 145 15.25 5.22 -5.07
N THR A 146 14.91 5.62 -6.29
CA THR A 146 15.78 5.46 -7.45
C THR A 146 16.68 6.69 -7.57
N TYR A 147 17.93 6.57 -7.19
CA TYR A 147 18.93 7.63 -7.35
C TYR A 147 19.35 7.77 -8.82
N GLY A 148 19.57 9.01 -9.26
CA GLY A 148 19.90 9.33 -10.65
C GLY A 148 18.75 9.98 -11.43
N GLY A 149 17.60 10.16 -10.80
CA GLY A 149 16.52 11.02 -11.30
C GLY A 149 16.95 12.50 -11.31
N ARG A 150 16.40 13.27 -12.27
CA ARG A 150 16.73 14.71 -12.40
C ARG A 150 16.16 15.56 -11.25
N THR A 151 15.17 15.05 -10.52
CA THR A 151 14.53 15.73 -9.38
C THR A 151 14.12 14.72 -8.32
N PHE A 152 13.91 15.19 -7.11
CA PHE A 152 13.38 14.37 -6.01
C PHE A 152 12.07 13.66 -6.39
N GLU A 153 11.20 14.31 -7.16
CA GLU A 153 9.94 13.71 -7.63
C GLU A 153 10.13 12.48 -8.53
N TYR A 154 11.27 12.32 -9.17
CA TYR A 154 11.57 11.15 -9.97
C TYR A 154 12.07 9.97 -9.13
N SER A 155 12.64 10.22 -7.95
CA SER A 155 13.23 9.18 -7.12
C SER A 155 12.23 8.15 -6.61
N TYR A 156 10.97 8.53 -6.37
CA TYR A 156 9.95 7.64 -5.87
C TYR A 156 9.04 7.01 -6.95
N ARG A 157 9.24 7.33 -8.23
CA ARG A 157 8.37 6.84 -9.31
C ARG A 157 8.40 5.32 -9.50
N THR A 158 9.53 4.71 -9.29
CA THR A 158 9.66 3.24 -9.37
C THR A 158 8.82 2.60 -8.27
N PHE A 159 8.96 3.05 -7.02
CA PHE A 159 8.12 2.60 -5.92
C PHE A 159 6.62 2.77 -6.23
N GLU A 160 6.22 3.96 -6.67
CA GLU A 160 4.82 4.26 -7.02
C GLU A 160 4.27 3.38 -8.15
N SER A 161 5.13 2.88 -9.04
CA SER A 161 4.66 2.00 -10.12
C SER A 161 4.22 0.63 -9.63
N TYR A 162 4.76 0.18 -8.49
CA TYR A 162 4.46 -1.09 -7.84
C TYR A 162 3.42 -0.94 -6.72
N PHE A 163 3.56 0.05 -5.87
CA PHE A 163 2.83 0.13 -4.60
C PHE A 163 1.84 1.30 -4.51
N GLY A 164 1.82 2.20 -5.49
CA GLY A 164 0.91 3.34 -5.53
C GLY A 164 1.42 4.58 -4.80
N PRO A 165 0.50 5.44 -4.30
CA PRO A 165 0.86 6.73 -3.75
C PRO A 165 1.71 6.62 -2.48
N ILE A 166 2.66 7.53 -2.33
CA ILE A 166 3.61 7.59 -1.21
C ILE A 166 3.06 8.30 0.04
N TYR A 167 1.85 8.84 -0.04
CA TYR A 167 1.09 9.37 1.10
C TYR A 167 -0.38 9.08 0.90
N TYR A 168 -1.02 8.59 1.93
CA TYR A 168 -2.42 8.18 1.92
C TYR A 168 -2.94 7.99 3.36
N SER A 169 -4.21 7.71 3.50
CA SER A 169 -4.78 7.32 4.78
C SER A 169 -5.84 6.23 4.63
N LEU A 170 -6.13 5.53 5.71
CA LEU A 170 -7.17 4.53 5.81
C LEU A 170 -7.77 4.49 7.21
N ASN A 171 -9.00 3.96 7.32
CA ASN A 171 -9.67 3.76 8.59
C ASN A 171 -9.84 2.26 8.88
N LYS A 172 -9.59 1.86 10.11
CA LYS A 172 -9.84 0.51 10.62
C LYS A 172 -10.45 0.60 12.02
N GLY A 173 -11.71 0.21 12.14
CA GLY A 173 -12.44 0.38 13.40
C GLY A 173 -12.44 1.84 13.85
N ASN A 174 -11.92 2.09 15.05
CA ASN A 174 -11.80 3.42 15.63
C ASN A 174 -10.45 4.10 15.36
N ALA A 175 -9.58 3.48 14.56
CA ALA A 175 -8.26 4.00 14.24
C ALA A 175 -8.22 4.63 12.85
N HIS A 176 -7.50 5.75 12.74
CA HIS A 176 -7.16 6.39 11.49
C HIS A 176 -5.65 6.30 11.28
N TYR A 177 -5.24 5.63 10.22
CA TYR A 177 -3.84 5.44 9.85
C TYR A 177 -3.47 6.44 8.77
N ILE A 178 -2.34 7.11 8.92
CA ILE A 178 -1.83 8.08 7.96
C ILE A 178 -0.41 7.66 7.56
N CYS A 179 -0.21 7.44 6.28
CA CYS A 179 1.11 7.27 5.69
C CYS A 179 1.59 8.62 5.16
N LEU A 180 2.74 9.03 5.60
CA LEU A 180 3.39 10.27 5.16
C LEU A 180 4.78 9.95 4.62
N LEU A 181 5.13 10.60 3.53
CA LEU A 181 6.52 10.62 3.09
C LEU A 181 7.32 11.54 4.03
N TYR A 182 8.20 10.95 4.80
CA TYR A 182 9.14 11.66 5.67
C TYR A 182 10.57 11.47 5.15
N THR A 183 10.83 11.98 3.99
CA THR A 183 12.20 12.06 3.49
C THR A 183 12.44 13.49 3.07
N SER A 184 13.27 14.16 3.83
CA SER A 184 13.95 15.36 3.37
C SER A 184 15.21 14.93 2.63
N PRO A 185 15.50 15.47 1.45
CA PRO A 185 16.79 15.27 0.81
C PRO A 185 17.91 15.86 1.67
#